data_c1cfe4cd398e38a979c96b02bea10835
#
_entry.id   c1cfe4cd398e38a979c96b02bea10835
#
_cell.length_a   1.000
_cell.length_b   1.000
_cell.length_c   1.000
_cell.angle_alpha   90.00
_cell.angle_beta   90.00
_cell.angle_gamma   90.00
#
_symmetry.space_group_name_H-M   'P 1'
#
loop_
_entity.id
_entity.type
_entity.pdbx_description
1 polymer ?
#
loop_
_entity_poly.entity_id
_entity_poly.type
_entity_poly.pdbx_seq_one_letter_code
_entity_poly.pdbx_strand_id
1 'polypeptide(L)' 'MENVKKNRVKTFRESIPLSVSELARKAELTPQTIAKMEKGLPTRKNSELKVAKALRKAYEEVFPEQDKR' A
#
# COMPACT_ATOMS: atom_id res chain seq x y z
N MET A 1 -19.56 -10.61 3.50
CA MET A 1 -19.03 -9.69 3.12
C MET A 1 -17.62 -9.62 2.83
N GLU A 2 -17.12 -8.67 2.26
CA GLU A 2 -15.81 -8.62 1.85
C GLU A 2 -14.87 -8.32 2.92
N ASN A 3 -13.62 -8.78 2.85
CA ASN A 3 -12.58 -8.43 3.77
C ASN A 3 -11.70 -7.35 3.19
N VAL A 4 -12.31 -6.50 2.43
CA VAL A 4 -11.59 -5.40 1.81
C VAL A 4 -11.35 -4.31 2.84
N LYS A 5 -10.11 -3.84 2.94
CA LYS A 5 -9.77 -2.76 3.85
C LYS A 5 -9.30 -1.58 3.02
N LYS A 6 -9.90 -0.43 3.28
CA LYS A 6 -9.55 0.76 2.54
C LYS A 6 -8.18 1.27 2.93
N ASN A 7 -7.44 1.72 1.95
CA ASN A 7 -6.16 2.33 2.20
C ASN A 7 -5.91 3.38 1.12
N ARG A 8 -4.82 4.10 1.26
CA ARG A 8 -4.52 5.20 0.36
C ARG A 8 -3.29 4.95 -0.50
N VAL A 9 -2.95 3.69 -0.69
CA VAL A 9 -1.77 3.35 -1.49
C VAL A 9 -1.90 3.94 -2.90
N LYS A 10 -3.02 3.70 -3.55
CA LYS A 10 -3.20 4.18 -4.91
C LYS A 10 -3.21 5.70 -4.96
N THR A 11 -3.87 6.34 -3.99
CA THR A 11 -3.95 7.78 -3.94
C THR A 11 -2.56 8.41 -3.84
N PHE A 12 -1.76 7.94 -2.89
CA PHE A 12 -0.42 8.49 -2.72
C PHE A 12 0.48 8.12 -3.88
N ARG A 13 0.33 6.91 -4.42
CA ARG A 13 1.15 6.50 -5.55
C ARG A 13 0.91 7.41 -6.75
N GLU A 14 -0.35 7.72 -7.01
CA GLU A 14 -0.67 8.56 -8.16
C GLU A 14 -0.26 10.00 -7.96
N SER A 15 -0.23 10.46 -6.72
CA SER A 15 0.19 11.82 -6.46
C SER A 15 1.69 12.02 -6.65
N ILE A 16 2.45 10.93 -6.57
CA ILE A 16 3.89 10.99 -6.80
C ILE A 16 4.24 10.66 -8.25
N PRO A 17 3.32 10.50 -9.09
CA PRO A 17 3.13 9.75 -10.34
C PRO A 17 4.07 8.55 -10.51
N LEU A 18 3.87 7.55 -9.68
CA LEU A 18 4.54 6.27 -9.80
C LEU A 18 3.60 5.24 -10.37
N SER A 19 4.11 4.38 -11.25
CA SER A 19 3.33 3.23 -11.68
C SER A 19 3.36 2.16 -10.59
N VAL A 20 2.49 1.15 -10.73
CA VAL A 20 2.49 0.03 -9.80
C VAL A 20 3.86 -0.64 -9.79
N SER A 21 4.44 -0.83 -10.97
CA SER A 21 5.75 -1.48 -11.05
C SER A 21 6.84 -0.65 -10.39
N GLU A 22 6.77 0.66 -10.55
CA GLU A 22 7.77 1.53 -9.94
C GLU A 22 7.66 1.53 -8.43
N LEU A 23 6.44 1.55 -7.92
CA LEU A 23 6.26 1.49 -6.47
C LEU A 23 6.73 0.14 -5.94
N ALA A 24 6.42 -0.93 -6.65
CA ALA A 24 6.87 -2.26 -6.24
C ALA A 24 8.38 -2.31 -6.15
N ARG A 25 9.06 -1.74 -7.13
CA ARG A 25 10.52 -1.73 -7.12
C ARG A 25 11.05 -0.93 -5.93
N LYS A 26 10.48 0.23 -5.67
CA LYS A 26 10.92 1.04 -4.55
C LYS A 26 10.69 0.36 -3.22
N ALA A 27 9.60 -0.38 -3.10
CA ALA A 27 9.26 -1.07 -1.87
C ALA A 27 9.89 -2.46 -1.81
N GLU A 28 10.59 -2.86 -2.86
CA GLU A 28 11.20 -4.19 -2.94
C GLU A 28 10.15 -5.29 -2.85
N LEU A 29 9.05 -5.09 -3.55
CA LEU A 29 7.94 -6.04 -3.59
C LEU A 29 7.61 -6.32 -5.05
N THR A 30 6.64 -7.21 -5.26
CA THR A 30 6.20 -7.51 -6.62
C THR A 30 5.00 -6.64 -6.97
N PRO A 31 4.80 -6.39 -8.28
CA PRO A 31 3.61 -5.63 -8.69
C PRO A 31 2.31 -6.28 -8.25
N GLN A 32 2.27 -7.62 -8.20
CA GLN A 32 1.08 -8.32 -7.74
C GLN A 32 0.74 -7.96 -6.30
N THR A 33 1.76 -7.83 -5.46
CA THR A 33 1.54 -7.46 -4.07
C THR A 33 0.96 -6.05 -3.98
N ILE A 34 1.48 -5.13 -4.78
CA ILE A 34 0.96 -3.76 -4.78
C ILE A 34 -0.49 -3.75 -5.29
N ALA A 35 -0.77 -4.52 -6.34
CA ALA A 35 -2.13 -4.58 -6.88
C ALA A 35 -3.11 -5.10 -5.84
N LYS A 36 -2.74 -6.15 -5.12
CA LYS A 36 -3.59 -6.66 -4.06
C LYS A 36 -3.83 -5.61 -2.98
N MET A 37 -2.77 -4.92 -2.61
CA MET A 37 -2.86 -3.89 -1.59
C MET A 37 -3.83 -2.78 -2.00
N GLU A 38 -3.75 -2.35 -3.25
CA GLU A 38 -4.62 -1.30 -3.74
C GLU A 38 -6.08 -1.72 -3.82
N LYS A 39 -6.32 -3.02 -3.97
CA LYS A 39 -7.68 -3.55 -3.96
C LYS A 39 -8.21 -3.74 -2.56
N GLY A 40 -7.40 -3.53 -1.53
CA GLY A 40 -7.82 -3.72 -0.17
C GLY A 40 -7.77 -5.16 0.29
N LEU A 41 -7.13 -6.03 -0.48
CA LEU A 41 -7.01 -7.43 -0.09
C LEU A 41 -5.95 -7.57 0.99
N PRO A 42 -6.04 -8.62 1.81
CA PRO A 42 -5.08 -8.80 2.90
C PRO A 42 -3.66 -8.96 2.37
N THR A 43 -2.72 -8.27 2.99
CA THR A 43 -1.30 -8.41 2.70
C THR A 43 -0.56 -8.39 4.02
N ARG A 44 0.69 -8.78 3.98
CA ARG A 44 1.49 -8.83 5.19
C ARG A 44 1.82 -7.43 5.68
N LYS A 45 1.82 -7.25 6.98
CA LYS A 45 2.13 -5.95 7.55
C LYS A 45 3.51 -5.49 7.15
N ASN A 46 4.46 -6.41 7.05
CA ASN A 46 5.80 -6.05 6.64
C ASN A 46 5.80 -5.42 5.24
N SER A 47 5.00 -5.97 4.34
CA SER A 47 4.87 -5.40 3.00
C SER A 47 4.23 -4.03 3.05
N GLU A 48 3.23 -3.87 3.91
CA GLU A 48 2.55 -2.58 4.06
C GLU A 48 3.50 -1.51 4.59
N LEU A 49 4.36 -1.90 5.54
CA LEU A 49 5.33 -0.95 6.06
C LEU A 49 6.33 -0.52 4.99
N LYS A 50 6.74 -1.47 4.14
CA LYS A 50 7.66 -1.15 3.05
C LYS A 50 7.02 -0.18 2.07
N VAL A 51 5.74 -0.37 1.78
CA VAL A 51 5.03 0.52 0.87
C VAL A 51 4.90 1.92 1.46
N ALA A 52 4.53 2.01 2.74
CA ALA A 52 4.41 3.31 3.39
C ALA A 52 5.74 4.04 3.33
N LYS A 53 6.84 3.34 3.59
CA LYS A 53 8.15 3.94 3.55
C LYS A 53 8.50 4.40 2.13
N ALA A 54 8.18 3.58 1.12
CA ALA A 54 8.45 3.93 -0.26
C ALA A 54 7.66 5.16 -0.68
N LEU A 55 6.46 5.33 -0.13
CA LEU A 55 5.63 6.49 -0.41
C LEU A 55 6.00 7.70 0.44
N ARG A 56 6.91 7.51 1.39
CA ARG A 56 7.34 8.56 2.32
C ARG A 56 6.18 9.08 3.14
N LYS A 57 5.33 8.16 3.58
CA LYS A 57 4.18 8.50 4.41
C LYS A 57 4.20 7.63 5.64
N ALA A 58 3.55 8.09 6.70
CA ALA A 58 3.42 7.28 7.89
C ALA A 58 2.50 6.10 7.62
N TYR A 59 2.74 4.99 8.29
CA TYR A 59 1.92 3.80 8.09
C TYR A 59 0.44 4.12 8.29
N GLU A 60 0.11 4.85 9.35
CA GLU A 60 -1.29 5.12 9.64
C GLU A 60 -1.91 6.08 8.64
N GLU A 61 -1.12 6.83 7.89
CA GLU A 61 -1.65 7.66 6.82
C GLU A 61 -2.05 6.83 5.62
N VAL A 62 -1.28 5.78 5.34
CA VAL A 62 -1.51 4.95 4.17
C VAL A 62 -2.54 3.87 4.49
N PHE A 63 -2.50 3.31 5.69
CA PHE A 63 -3.37 2.21 6.09
C PHE A 63 -4.14 2.56 7.36
N PRO A 64 -5.03 3.53 7.30
CA PRO A 64 -5.72 3.97 8.51
C PRO A 64 -6.60 2.89 9.12
N GLU A 65 -7.15 2.01 8.32
CA GLU A 65 -8.02 0.97 8.86
C GLU A 65 -7.26 -0.17 9.47
N GLN A 66 -6.04 -0.42 9.01
CA GLN A 66 -5.22 -1.45 9.59
C GLN A 66 -4.66 -1.03 10.94
N ASP A 67 -4.51 0.26 11.14
CA ASP A 67 -3.96 0.78 12.37
C ASP A 67 -5.00 0.90 13.47
N LYS A 68 -6.28 0.76 13.13
CA LYS A 68 -7.32 0.90 14.10
C LYS A 68 -7.39 -0.28 15.03
N ARG A 69 -7.69 -0.06 16.25
CA ARG A 69 -7.81 -1.16 17.21
C ARG A 69 -9.14 -1.15 17.88
#